data_08fd80bdb75ecac66a12bbf36dc12b89
#
_entry.id   08fd80bdb75ecac66a12bbf36dc12b89
#
_cell.length_a   1.000
_cell.length_b   1.000
_cell.length_c   1.000
_cell.angle_alpha   90.00
_cell.angle_beta   90.00
_cell.angle_gamma   90.00
#
_symmetry.space_group_name_H-M   'P 1'
#
loop_
_entity.id
_entity.type
_entity.pdbx_description
1 polymer ?
#
loop_
_entity_poly.entity_id
_entity_poly.type
_entity_poly.pdbx_seq_one_letter_code
_entity_poly.pdbx_strand_id
1 'polypeptide(L)'
;MSPMKVDPALVQMFAENVRAEVMAPVSSFKLEPAIIEKIKKKVPIFSGMSSDRLMRTLAVAEYCSVKAGELVFNERDIGDSFFVLMSGEVLVEKLRNGKAVTLARLNAGHCFGEMALVGNHVRSATVRVTRDVVAMRFYRDLIDANPESAQVIYRNIACILASRLGESSELLADLVGQSAAT
;
A
#
# COMPACT_ATOMS: atom_id res chain seq x y z
N MET A 1 11.13 15.69 -7.10
CA MET A 1 11.68 14.83 -6.01
C MET A 1 12.04 13.47 -6.59
N SER A 2 13.28 13.00 -6.41
CA SER A 2 13.65 11.64 -6.88
C SER A 2 12.79 10.57 -6.23
N PRO A 3 12.34 9.53 -6.98
CA PRO A 3 11.60 8.42 -6.41
C PRO A 3 12.45 7.76 -5.32
N MET A 4 11.87 7.58 -4.15
CA MET A 4 12.51 6.97 -2.99
C MET A 4 12.92 5.53 -3.36
N LYS A 5 14.21 5.30 -3.57
CA LYS A 5 14.75 3.96 -3.85
C LYS A 5 14.60 3.11 -2.59
N VAL A 6 13.73 2.12 -2.65
CA VAL A 6 13.64 1.10 -1.61
C VAL A 6 14.88 0.23 -1.71
N ASP A 7 15.53 -0.01 -0.56
CA ASP A 7 16.74 -0.84 -0.46
C ASP A 7 16.43 -2.29 -0.91
N PRO A 8 17.06 -2.79 -1.99
CA PRO A 8 16.83 -4.15 -2.49
C PRO A 8 17.06 -5.23 -1.42
N ALA A 9 17.99 -5.00 -0.49
CA ALA A 9 18.26 -5.93 0.62
C ALA A 9 17.06 -6.08 1.56
N LEU A 10 16.26 -5.04 1.72
CA LEU A 10 15.02 -5.08 2.52
C LEU A 10 13.95 -5.91 1.86
N VAL A 11 13.83 -5.77 0.54
CA VAL A 11 12.90 -6.55 -0.30
C VAL A 11 13.29 -8.02 -0.28
N GLN A 12 14.58 -8.32 -0.42
CA GLN A 12 15.10 -9.69 -0.45
C GLN A 12 14.98 -10.37 0.93
N MET A 13 15.30 -9.66 2.01
CA MET A 13 15.18 -10.16 3.37
C MET A 13 13.72 -10.44 3.78
N PHE A 14 12.76 -9.58 3.35
CA PHE A 14 11.34 -9.86 3.52
C PHE A 14 10.90 -11.07 2.68
N ALA A 15 11.32 -11.15 1.41
CA ALA A 15 10.96 -12.25 0.52
C ALA A 15 11.54 -13.60 0.98
N GLU A 16 12.74 -13.62 1.52
CA GLU A 16 13.41 -14.83 2.03
C GLU A 16 12.81 -15.30 3.35
N ASN A 17 12.54 -14.39 4.30
CA ASN A 17 11.84 -14.73 5.56
C ASN A 17 10.39 -15.18 5.31
N VAL A 18 9.68 -14.55 4.38
CA VAL A 18 8.31 -14.93 4.01
C VAL A 18 8.26 -16.30 3.32
N ARG A 19 9.24 -16.64 2.46
CA ARG A 19 9.29 -17.98 1.84
C ARG A 19 9.57 -19.10 2.84
N ALA A 20 10.35 -18.83 3.89
CA ALA A 20 10.67 -19.83 4.91
C ALA A 20 9.50 -20.08 5.89
N GLU A 21 8.60 -19.11 6.10
CA GLU A 21 7.61 -19.12 7.18
C GLU A 21 6.14 -19.25 6.74
N VAL A 22 5.82 -19.24 5.44
CA VAL A 22 4.44 -19.48 4.94
C VAL A 22 3.87 -20.86 5.39
N MET A 23 4.69 -21.74 5.99
CA MET A 23 4.29 -23.03 6.52
C MET A 23 4.39 -23.15 8.07
N ALA A 24 4.66 -22.07 8.82
CA ALA A 24 4.75 -22.11 10.28
C ALA A 24 3.57 -21.36 10.93
N PRO A 25 3.05 -21.84 12.08
CA PRO A 25 1.97 -21.17 12.79
C PRO A 25 2.44 -19.80 13.32
N VAL A 26 1.56 -18.81 13.24
CA VAL A 26 1.74 -17.37 13.53
C VAL A 26 2.35 -17.05 14.91
N SER A 27 2.48 -18.02 15.80
CA SER A 27 2.93 -17.84 17.19
C SER A 27 4.45 -17.63 17.38
N SER A 28 5.27 -17.69 16.32
CA SER A 28 6.73 -17.58 16.41
C SER A 28 7.37 -16.46 15.58
N PHE A 29 6.56 -15.50 15.08
CA PHE A 29 7.08 -14.41 14.25
C PHE A 29 7.80 -13.37 15.13
N LYS A 30 9.11 -13.51 15.35
CA LYS A 30 9.96 -12.52 16.00
C LYS A 30 10.78 -11.77 14.95
N LEU A 31 10.27 -10.62 14.48
CA LEU A 31 11.10 -9.71 13.68
C LEU A 31 12.20 -9.08 14.56
N GLU A 32 13.41 -9.01 14.04
CA GLU A 32 14.48 -8.28 14.71
C GLU A 32 14.10 -6.80 14.92
N PRO A 33 14.45 -6.18 16.05
CA PRO A 33 14.14 -4.80 16.34
C PRO A 33 14.56 -3.82 15.23
N ALA A 34 15.71 -4.07 14.58
CA ALA A 34 16.20 -3.27 13.47
C ALA A 34 15.26 -3.30 12.24
N ILE A 35 14.62 -4.45 11.97
CA ILE A 35 13.66 -4.61 10.88
C ILE A 35 12.38 -3.84 11.21
N ILE A 36 11.89 -3.92 12.43
CA ILE A 36 10.70 -3.21 12.90
C ILE A 36 10.88 -1.69 12.72
N GLU A 37 12.00 -1.13 13.16
CA GLU A 37 12.30 0.29 13.00
C GLU A 37 12.42 0.70 11.51
N LYS A 38 12.97 -0.17 10.68
CA LYS A 38 13.06 0.05 9.24
C LYS A 38 11.68 0.09 8.57
N ILE A 39 10.77 -0.80 8.97
CA ILE A 39 9.37 -0.81 8.48
C ILE A 39 8.67 0.49 8.89
N LYS A 40 8.72 0.87 10.16
CA LYS A 40 8.09 2.10 10.68
C LYS A 40 8.57 3.34 9.94
N LYS A 41 9.84 3.39 9.55
CA LYS A 41 10.45 4.52 8.85
C LYS A 41 10.13 4.53 7.35
N LYS A 42 10.03 3.35 6.72
CA LYS A 42 9.93 3.23 5.25
C LYS A 42 8.51 2.96 4.74
N VAL A 43 7.58 2.56 5.60
CA VAL A 43 6.20 2.28 5.24
C VAL A 43 5.29 3.30 5.92
N PRO A 44 4.89 4.38 5.23
CA PRO A 44 4.20 5.53 5.83
C PRO A 44 2.96 5.18 6.63
N ILE A 45 2.21 4.14 6.22
CA ILE A 45 0.97 3.72 6.89
C ILE A 45 1.23 3.22 8.33
N PHE A 46 2.45 2.78 8.65
CA PHE A 46 2.86 2.33 9.99
C PHE A 46 3.65 3.38 10.78
N SER A 47 3.82 4.57 10.23
CA SER A 47 4.56 5.64 10.89
C SER A 47 3.95 6.00 12.25
N GLY A 48 4.80 6.14 13.28
CA GLY A 48 4.38 6.47 14.64
C GLY A 48 3.80 5.32 15.47
N MET A 49 3.76 4.08 14.93
CA MET A 49 3.42 2.90 15.73
C MET A 49 4.53 2.56 16.72
N SER A 50 4.18 2.07 17.91
CA SER A 50 5.14 1.36 18.76
C SER A 50 5.52 0.02 18.13
N SER A 51 6.68 -0.53 18.48
CA SER A 51 7.16 -1.81 17.94
C SER A 51 6.20 -2.96 18.25
N ASP A 52 5.66 -3.02 19.47
CA ASP A 52 4.69 -4.02 19.88
C ASP A 52 3.37 -3.91 19.09
N ARG A 53 2.88 -2.68 18.88
CA ARG A 53 1.68 -2.42 18.09
C ARG A 53 1.87 -2.81 16.63
N LEU A 54 3.02 -2.47 16.04
CA LEU A 54 3.35 -2.88 14.68
C LEU A 54 3.38 -4.41 14.55
N MET A 55 4.02 -5.12 15.48
CA MET A 55 4.07 -6.58 15.48
C MET A 55 2.67 -7.21 15.50
N ARG A 56 1.76 -6.73 16.37
CA ARG A 56 0.37 -7.20 16.40
C ARG A 56 -0.38 -6.91 15.09
N THR A 57 -0.12 -5.75 14.49
CA THR A 57 -0.73 -5.39 13.20
C THR A 57 -0.22 -6.28 12.07
N LEU A 58 1.09 -6.57 12.03
CA LEU A 58 1.67 -7.46 11.02
C LEU A 58 1.20 -8.91 11.19
N ALA A 59 0.93 -9.35 12.42
CA ALA A 59 0.48 -10.70 12.72
C ALA A 59 -0.92 -11.03 12.16
N VAL A 60 -1.75 -10.03 11.85
CA VAL A 60 -3.08 -10.22 11.24
C VAL A 60 -3.08 -9.99 9.73
N ALA A 61 -1.93 -9.74 9.13
CA ALA A 61 -1.80 -9.56 7.69
C ALA A 61 -1.87 -10.90 6.96
N GLU A 62 -2.55 -10.91 5.82
CA GLU A 62 -2.50 -11.99 4.84
C GLU A 62 -1.45 -11.70 3.79
N TYR A 63 -0.56 -12.65 3.49
CA TYR A 63 0.41 -12.51 2.41
C TYR A 63 -0.21 -12.97 1.09
N CYS A 64 -0.07 -12.15 0.06
CA CYS A 64 -0.53 -12.46 -1.28
C CYS A 64 0.55 -12.21 -2.32
N SER A 65 0.56 -13.08 -3.35
CA SER A 65 1.42 -12.94 -4.53
C SER A 65 0.57 -12.82 -5.77
N VAL A 66 0.89 -11.86 -6.63
CA VAL A 66 0.18 -11.61 -7.90
C VAL A 66 1.20 -11.47 -9.02
N LYS A 67 0.96 -12.12 -10.15
CA LYS A 67 1.88 -12.15 -11.29
C LYS A 67 1.77 -10.90 -12.15
N ALA A 68 2.87 -10.56 -12.83
CA ALA A 68 2.88 -9.50 -13.82
C ALA A 68 1.79 -9.72 -14.89
N GLY A 69 1.06 -8.66 -15.22
CA GLY A 69 -0.09 -8.68 -16.14
C GLY A 69 -1.45 -8.89 -15.46
N GLU A 70 -1.49 -9.46 -14.25
CA GLU A 70 -2.73 -9.69 -13.51
C GLU A 70 -3.23 -8.41 -12.83
N LEU A 71 -4.50 -8.44 -12.40
CA LEU A 71 -5.13 -7.39 -11.62
C LEU A 71 -5.22 -7.81 -10.15
N VAL A 72 -4.93 -6.88 -9.25
CA VAL A 72 -5.21 -7.09 -7.82
C VAL A 72 -6.70 -6.88 -7.55
N PHE A 73 -7.30 -5.86 -8.17
CA PHE A 73 -8.74 -5.57 -8.17
C PHE A 73 -9.08 -4.56 -9.28
N ASN A 74 -10.36 -4.42 -9.61
CA ASN A 74 -10.87 -3.47 -10.60
C ASN A 74 -11.46 -2.22 -9.93
N GLU A 75 -11.51 -1.11 -10.69
CA GLU A 75 -12.31 0.06 -10.35
C GLU A 75 -13.78 -0.37 -10.16
N ARG A 76 -14.43 0.11 -9.08
CA ARG A 76 -15.80 -0.18 -8.65
C ARG A 76 -16.04 -1.55 -8.00
N ASP A 77 -15.04 -2.41 -7.88
CA ASP A 77 -15.16 -3.59 -7.03
C ASP A 77 -15.47 -3.18 -5.57
N ILE A 78 -16.15 -4.03 -4.82
CA ILE A 78 -16.30 -3.87 -3.37
C ILE A 78 -14.97 -4.22 -2.70
N GLY A 79 -14.51 -3.37 -1.79
CA GLY A 79 -13.23 -3.55 -1.12
C GLY A 79 -13.31 -3.32 0.39
N ASP A 80 -12.81 -4.28 1.13
CA ASP A 80 -12.77 -4.33 2.60
C ASP A 80 -11.34 -4.35 3.17
N SER A 81 -10.35 -4.14 2.32
CA SER A 81 -8.94 -4.32 2.67
C SER A 81 -8.05 -3.32 1.95
N PHE A 82 -6.86 -3.08 2.52
CA PHE A 82 -5.77 -2.39 1.84
C PHE A 82 -4.55 -3.29 1.75
N PHE A 83 -3.60 -2.89 0.93
CA PHE A 83 -2.38 -3.64 0.63
C PHE A 83 -1.15 -2.79 0.89
N VAL A 84 -0.09 -3.42 1.40
CA VAL A 84 1.26 -2.85 1.49
C VAL A 84 2.17 -3.65 0.60
N LEU A 85 2.78 -3.00 -0.39
CA LEU A 85 3.72 -3.64 -1.30
C LEU A 85 5.02 -3.98 -0.58
N MET A 86 5.40 -5.25 -0.62
CA MET A 86 6.68 -5.73 -0.12
C MET A 86 7.71 -5.81 -1.23
N SER A 87 7.29 -6.24 -2.42
CA SER A 87 8.14 -6.29 -3.62
C SER A 87 7.29 -6.13 -4.87
N GLY A 88 7.95 -5.87 -6.00
CA GLY A 88 7.30 -5.71 -7.29
C GLY A 88 6.81 -4.29 -7.55
N GLU A 89 5.92 -4.16 -8.54
CA GLU A 89 5.42 -2.86 -9.00
C GLU A 89 3.98 -3.00 -9.50
N VAL A 90 3.14 -2.01 -9.18
CA VAL A 90 1.79 -1.90 -9.70
C VAL A 90 1.54 -0.53 -10.31
N LEU A 91 0.61 -0.49 -11.28
CA LEU A 91 -0.02 0.73 -11.80
C LEU A 91 -1.41 0.88 -11.20
N VAL A 92 -1.71 2.10 -10.78
CA VAL A 92 -3.06 2.53 -10.42
C VAL A 92 -3.66 3.19 -11.64
N GLU A 93 -4.76 2.65 -12.16
CA GLU A 93 -5.32 3.02 -13.45
C GLU A 93 -6.81 3.35 -13.34
N LYS A 94 -7.28 4.27 -14.18
CA LYS A 94 -8.71 4.50 -14.41
C LYS A 94 -9.05 4.33 -15.89
N LEU A 95 -10.20 3.71 -16.16
CA LEU A 95 -10.72 3.64 -17.52
C LEU A 95 -11.41 4.96 -17.88
N ARG A 96 -10.95 5.62 -18.95
CA ARG A 96 -11.55 6.83 -19.51
C ARG A 96 -11.65 6.72 -21.03
N ASN A 97 -12.84 6.89 -21.57
CA ASN A 97 -13.10 6.77 -23.02
C ASN A 97 -12.56 5.46 -23.63
N GLY A 98 -12.70 4.33 -22.92
CA GLY A 98 -12.22 3.01 -23.35
C GLY A 98 -10.70 2.81 -23.24
N LYS A 99 -9.94 3.79 -22.72
CA LYS A 99 -8.48 3.70 -22.53
C LYS A 99 -8.13 3.69 -21.05
N ALA A 100 -7.16 2.86 -20.66
CA ALA A 100 -6.58 2.88 -19.32
C ALA A 100 -5.65 4.10 -19.20
N VAL A 101 -5.93 4.95 -18.21
CA VAL A 101 -5.11 6.10 -17.85
C VAL A 101 -4.40 5.79 -16.53
N THR A 102 -3.07 5.77 -16.55
CA THR A 102 -2.26 5.55 -15.36
C THR A 102 -2.27 6.81 -14.49
N LEU A 103 -2.72 6.66 -13.25
CA LEU A 103 -2.73 7.72 -12.25
C LEU A 103 -1.48 7.72 -11.39
N ALA A 104 -0.95 6.53 -11.05
CA ALA A 104 0.23 6.38 -10.22
C ALA A 104 0.94 5.06 -10.51
N ARG A 105 2.25 5.04 -10.20
CA ARG A 105 3.11 3.86 -10.18
C ARG A 105 3.58 3.64 -8.74
N LEU A 106 3.33 2.47 -8.19
CA LEU A 106 3.64 2.15 -6.80
C LEU A 106 4.64 0.99 -6.71
N ASN A 107 5.59 1.13 -5.79
CA ASN A 107 6.66 0.17 -5.54
C ASN A 107 6.62 -0.30 -4.09
N ALA A 108 7.58 -1.15 -3.69
CA ALA A 108 7.72 -1.62 -2.32
C ALA A 108 7.73 -0.45 -1.30
N GLY A 109 7.02 -0.64 -0.19
CA GLY A 109 6.79 0.36 0.86
C GLY A 109 5.54 1.22 0.66
N HIS A 110 4.96 1.28 -0.54
CA HIS A 110 3.70 1.98 -0.78
C HIS A 110 2.49 1.12 -0.36
N CYS A 111 1.40 1.80 0.00
CA CYS A 111 0.09 1.18 0.19
C CYS A 111 -0.90 1.60 -0.90
N PHE A 112 -1.88 0.74 -1.16
CA PHE A 112 -2.97 0.99 -2.09
C PHE A 112 -4.25 0.25 -1.66
N GLY A 113 -5.40 0.68 -2.21
CA GLY A 113 -6.71 0.15 -1.82
C GLY A 113 -7.27 0.74 -0.52
N GLU A 114 -6.51 1.60 0.15
CA GLU A 114 -6.84 2.25 1.42
C GLU A 114 -8.07 3.16 1.32
N MET A 115 -8.36 3.72 0.14
CA MET A 115 -9.52 4.59 -0.07
C MET A 115 -10.85 3.87 0.21
N ALA A 116 -10.91 2.56 -0.05
CA ALA A 116 -12.09 1.77 0.26
C ALA A 116 -12.34 1.60 1.77
N LEU A 117 -11.32 1.80 2.61
CA LEU A 117 -11.46 1.72 4.06
C LEU A 117 -12.10 2.98 4.65
N VAL A 118 -11.80 4.15 4.09
CA VAL A 118 -12.27 5.45 4.60
C VAL A 118 -13.47 6.00 3.82
N GLY A 119 -13.77 5.43 2.64
CA GLY A 119 -14.88 5.81 1.78
C GLY A 119 -16.07 4.85 1.87
N ASN A 120 -16.73 4.66 0.75
CA ASN A 120 -17.96 3.89 0.59
C ASN A 120 -17.72 2.41 0.22
N HIS A 121 -16.61 1.81 0.61
CA HIS A 121 -16.21 0.43 0.30
C HIS A 121 -16.04 0.12 -1.19
N VAL A 122 -15.90 1.13 -2.05
CA VAL A 122 -15.72 0.94 -3.48
C VAL A 122 -14.28 1.26 -3.88
N ARG A 123 -13.67 0.38 -4.68
CA ARG A 123 -12.33 0.62 -5.26
C ARG A 123 -12.39 1.81 -6.19
N SER A 124 -11.59 2.82 -5.92
CA SER A 124 -11.56 4.08 -6.68
C SER A 124 -10.83 3.98 -8.02
N ALA A 125 -10.05 2.92 -8.23
CA ALA A 125 -9.25 2.67 -9.42
C ALA A 125 -8.96 1.18 -9.58
N THR A 126 -8.54 0.76 -10.76
CA THR A 126 -7.98 -0.56 -11.04
C THR A 126 -6.51 -0.60 -10.63
N VAL A 127 -6.05 -1.72 -10.08
CA VAL A 127 -4.63 -1.93 -9.77
C VAL A 127 -4.11 -3.12 -10.56
N ARG A 128 -3.17 -2.83 -11.49
CA ARG A 128 -2.52 -3.79 -12.38
C ARG A 128 -1.08 -4.03 -11.97
N VAL A 129 -0.66 -5.29 -11.93
CA VAL A 129 0.71 -5.69 -11.64
C VAL A 129 1.56 -5.57 -12.91
N THR A 130 2.70 -4.86 -12.83
CA THR A 130 3.68 -4.73 -13.92
C THR A 130 4.94 -5.56 -13.69
N ARG A 131 5.27 -5.83 -12.42
CA ARG A 131 6.32 -6.78 -12.01
C ARG A 131 5.79 -7.62 -10.86
N ASP A 132 6.04 -8.93 -10.89
CA ASP A 132 5.57 -9.87 -9.87
C ASP A 132 5.58 -9.25 -8.46
N VAL A 133 4.42 -9.25 -7.82
CA VAL A 133 4.18 -8.58 -6.55
C VAL A 133 4.11 -9.60 -5.41
N VAL A 134 4.73 -9.25 -4.29
CA VAL A 134 4.39 -9.77 -2.98
C VAL A 134 3.85 -8.60 -2.15
N ALA A 135 2.70 -8.78 -1.54
CA ALA A 135 2.05 -7.76 -0.72
C ALA A 135 1.49 -8.35 0.58
N MET A 136 1.38 -7.51 1.59
CA MET A 136 0.59 -7.77 2.79
C MET A 136 -0.80 -7.15 2.60
N ARG A 137 -1.84 -7.96 2.78
CA ARG A 137 -3.24 -7.54 2.78
C ARG A 137 -3.75 -7.42 4.22
N PHE A 138 -4.40 -6.32 4.52
CA PHE A 138 -4.99 -6.02 5.81
C PHE A 138 -6.49 -5.81 5.65
N TYR A 139 -7.29 -6.65 6.29
CA TYR A 139 -8.74 -6.53 6.30
C TYR A 139 -9.20 -5.49 7.32
N ARG A 140 -10.22 -4.73 6.96
CA ARG A 140 -10.82 -3.69 7.81
C ARG A 140 -11.17 -4.24 9.19
N ASP A 141 -11.95 -5.32 9.23
CA ASP A 141 -12.47 -5.88 10.49
C ASP A 141 -11.35 -6.27 11.45
N LEU A 142 -10.22 -6.79 10.92
CA LEU A 142 -9.05 -7.15 11.73
C LEU A 142 -8.29 -5.92 12.24
N ILE A 143 -8.27 -4.83 11.46
CA ILE A 143 -7.69 -3.56 11.91
C ILE A 143 -8.59 -2.93 12.97
N ASP A 144 -9.89 -2.86 12.74
CA ASP A 144 -10.87 -2.24 13.63
C ASP A 144 -11.02 -3.00 14.97
N ALA A 145 -10.73 -4.31 14.97
CA ALA A 145 -10.66 -5.11 16.19
C ALA A 145 -9.56 -4.64 17.19
N ASN A 146 -8.59 -3.83 16.71
CA ASN A 146 -7.57 -3.21 17.57
C ASN A 146 -7.62 -1.68 17.44
N PRO A 147 -8.40 -0.98 18.28
CA PRO A 147 -8.63 0.46 18.18
C PRO A 147 -7.35 1.32 18.18
N GLU A 148 -6.34 0.90 18.94
CA GLU A 148 -5.07 1.63 19.00
C GLU A 148 -4.27 1.55 17.69
N SER A 149 -4.29 0.40 17.01
CA SER A 149 -3.68 0.23 15.69
C SER A 149 -4.51 0.94 14.63
N ALA A 150 -5.83 0.81 14.69
CA ALA A 150 -6.78 1.47 13.79
C ALA A 150 -6.58 2.99 13.79
N GLN A 151 -6.51 3.61 14.97
CA GLN A 151 -6.29 5.05 15.10
C GLN A 151 -5.04 5.53 14.33
N VAL A 152 -3.92 4.82 14.47
CA VAL A 152 -2.67 5.20 13.80
C VAL A 152 -2.79 4.97 12.29
N ILE A 153 -3.34 3.83 11.87
CA ILE A 153 -3.51 3.49 10.45
C ILE A 153 -4.41 4.50 9.77
N TYR A 154 -5.60 4.79 10.30
CA TYR A 154 -6.54 5.74 9.68
C TYR A 154 -5.98 7.16 9.64
N ARG A 155 -5.29 7.60 10.69
CA ARG A 155 -4.58 8.89 10.67
C ARG A 155 -3.53 8.93 9.54
N ASN A 156 -2.75 7.87 9.39
CA ASN A 156 -1.72 7.81 8.37
C ASN A 156 -2.31 7.68 6.96
N ILE A 157 -3.43 6.96 6.78
CA ILE A 157 -4.19 6.96 5.53
C ILE A 157 -4.62 8.39 5.18
N ALA A 158 -5.20 9.13 6.13
CA ALA A 158 -5.60 10.52 5.90
C ALA A 158 -4.41 11.40 5.45
N CYS A 159 -3.25 11.27 6.09
CA CYS A 159 -2.03 11.99 5.69
C CYS A 159 -1.57 11.61 4.27
N ILE A 160 -1.57 10.32 3.93
CA ILE A 160 -1.20 9.83 2.60
C ILE A 160 -2.15 10.37 1.53
N LEU A 161 -3.46 10.33 1.79
CA LEU A 161 -4.47 10.84 0.87
C LEU A 161 -4.40 12.36 0.70
N ALA A 162 -4.13 13.09 1.78
CA ALA A 162 -3.93 14.55 1.72
C ALA A 162 -2.71 14.91 0.86
N SER A 163 -1.60 14.19 0.99
CA SER A 163 -0.41 14.38 0.14
C SER A 163 -0.72 14.13 -1.34
N ARG A 164 -1.38 13.00 -1.65
CA ARG A 164 -1.78 12.67 -3.02
C ARG A 164 -2.76 13.69 -3.63
N LEU A 165 -3.67 14.22 -2.81
CA LEU A 165 -4.58 15.28 -3.24
C LEU A 165 -3.82 16.57 -3.58
N GLY A 166 -2.85 16.95 -2.74
CA GLY A 166 -1.97 18.10 -3.00
C GLY A 166 -1.23 17.96 -4.33
N GLU A 167 -0.54 16.82 -4.54
CA GLU A 167 0.18 16.53 -5.79
C GLU A 167 -0.76 16.58 -7.02
N SER A 168 -1.96 16.02 -6.89
CA SER A 168 -2.96 16.05 -7.98
C SER A 168 -3.46 17.47 -8.26
N SER A 169 -3.61 18.30 -7.24
CA SER A 169 -4.04 19.69 -7.38
C SER A 169 -2.99 20.55 -8.09
N GLU A 170 -1.70 20.33 -7.77
CA GLU A 170 -0.59 21.00 -8.46
C GLU A 170 -0.56 20.63 -9.95
N LEU A 171 -0.68 19.33 -10.28
CA LEU A 171 -0.73 18.87 -11.68
C LEU A 171 -1.92 19.46 -12.44
N LEU A 172 -3.09 19.57 -11.82
CA LEU A 172 -4.26 20.20 -12.43
C LEU A 172 -4.04 21.68 -12.67
N ALA A 173 -3.46 22.40 -11.71
CA ALA A 173 -3.17 23.83 -11.85
C ALA A 173 -2.19 24.08 -13.03
N ASP A 174 -1.16 23.24 -13.16
CA ASP A 174 -0.20 23.34 -14.27
C ASP A 174 -0.86 23.10 -15.63
N LEU A 175 -1.73 22.07 -15.74
CA LEU A 175 -2.47 21.77 -16.97
C LEU A 175 -3.41 22.89 -17.37
N VAL A 176 -4.16 23.47 -16.43
CA VAL A 176 -5.07 24.61 -16.69
C VAL A 176 -4.27 25.85 -17.09
N GLY A 177 -3.14 26.12 -16.42
CA GLY A 177 -2.27 27.25 -16.75
C GLY A 177 -1.69 27.16 -18.16
N GLN A 178 -1.29 25.95 -18.59
CA GLN A 178 -0.81 25.73 -19.97
C GLN A 178 -1.91 25.91 -21.01
N SER A 179 -3.13 25.46 -20.72
CA SER A 179 -4.28 25.59 -21.63
C SER A 179 -4.75 27.04 -21.78
N ALA A 180 -4.52 27.90 -20.78
CA ALA A 180 -4.90 29.32 -20.83
C ALA A 180 -3.87 30.20 -21.57
N ALA A 181 -2.68 29.68 -21.86
CA ALA A 181 -1.60 30.38 -22.55
C ALA A 181 -1.56 30.12 -24.06
N THR A 182 -2.48 29.30 -24.58
CA THR A 182 -2.64 28.96 -26.00
C THR A 182 -3.88 29.59 -26.58
#